data_bbccaf7b3b5ab5eb8125f609eeaea693
#
_entry.id   bbccaf7b3b5ab5eb8125f609eeaea693
#
_cell.length_a   1.000
_cell.length_b   1.000
_cell.length_c   1.000
_cell.angle_alpha   90.00
_cell.angle_beta   90.00
_cell.angle_gamma   90.00
#
_symmetry.space_group_name_H-M   'P 1'
#
loop_
_entity.id
_entity.type
_entity.pdbx_description
1 polymer ?
#
loop_
_entity_poly.entity_id
_entity_poly.type
_entity_poly.pdbx_seq_one_letter_code
_entity_poly.pdbx_strand_id
1 'polypeptide(L)'
;DEPILYFFVTRKAESELCDDYLSEIERKLGVPALGKVTRFSDIFEYLMKLSVERPVTLFIDEFQDFFRINKSIYSEMQKIWDIYHTRAHMNLVVCGSIFSMMAKIFKDKKEPLYNRQTRLMTVRPFGPEVLKEILSEYNPDYKADDLLALFSFTGGVAKYVQLLVDSGATTKTKIINHIVRADSVFIGEGKAVLIEEFGKDYGVYFSILSAIARGKTS
;
A
#
# COMPACT_ATOMS: atom_id res chain seq x y z
N ASP A 1 11.88 -18.87 15.47
CA ASP A 1 11.42 -17.87 14.50
C ASP A 1 10.52 -16.86 15.21
N GLU A 2 10.74 -15.58 14.97
CA GLU A 2 9.90 -14.52 15.51
C GLU A 2 8.50 -14.58 14.86
N PRO A 3 7.39 -14.60 15.62
CA PRO A 3 6.07 -14.67 15.05
C PRO A 3 5.71 -13.38 14.32
N ILE A 4 5.23 -13.52 13.09
CA ILE A 4 4.76 -12.41 12.25
C ILE A 4 3.25 -12.47 12.18
N LEU A 5 2.59 -11.43 12.68
CA LEU A 5 1.16 -11.18 12.53
C LEU A 5 0.92 -10.28 11.32
N TYR A 6 -0.06 -10.64 10.49
CA TYR A 6 -0.45 -9.84 9.34
C TYR A 6 -1.92 -9.45 9.44
N PHE A 7 -2.19 -8.17 9.58
CA PHE A 7 -3.52 -7.58 9.64
C PHE A 7 -3.81 -6.80 8.37
N PHE A 8 -4.87 -7.16 7.69
CA PHE A 8 -5.35 -6.41 6.54
C PHE A 8 -6.58 -5.59 6.95
N VAL A 9 -6.55 -4.29 6.73
CA VAL A 9 -7.66 -3.40 7.11
C VAL A 9 -8.69 -3.37 5.99
N THR A 10 -9.70 -4.24 6.09
CA THR A 10 -10.87 -4.21 5.19
C THR A 10 -11.91 -3.21 5.66
N ARG A 11 -12.72 -2.70 4.72
CA ARG A 11 -13.78 -1.70 5.02
C ARG A 11 -15.02 -2.36 5.61
N LYS A 12 -14.94 -2.82 6.84
CA LYS A 12 -16.03 -3.41 7.63
C LYS A 12 -16.06 -2.79 9.03
N ALA A 13 -17.01 -3.18 9.86
CA ALA A 13 -17.09 -2.69 11.24
C ALA A 13 -15.82 -3.03 12.04
N GLU A 14 -15.41 -2.14 12.94
CA GLU A 14 -14.21 -2.35 13.76
C GLU A 14 -14.28 -3.67 14.56
N SER A 15 -15.46 -4.01 15.09
CA SER A 15 -15.66 -5.28 15.80
C SER A 15 -15.41 -6.52 14.95
N GLU A 16 -15.81 -6.50 13.67
CA GLU A 16 -15.58 -7.62 12.74
C GLU A 16 -14.09 -7.74 12.38
N LEU A 17 -13.36 -6.61 12.27
CA LEU A 17 -11.92 -6.62 12.12
C LEU A 17 -11.24 -7.23 13.35
N CYS A 18 -11.73 -6.89 14.55
CA CYS A 18 -11.21 -7.46 15.78
C CYS A 18 -11.36 -8.98 15.83
N ASP A 19 -12.49 -9.53 15.38
CA ASP A 19 -12.70 -10.98 15.31
C ASP A 19 -11.68 -11.66 14.38
N ASP A 20 -11.41 -11.06 13.19
CA ASP A 20 -10.39 -11.57 12.27
C ASP A 20 -8.99 -11.52 12.89
N TYR A 21 -8.64 -10.41 13.52
CA TYR A 21 -7.32 -10.23 14.12
C TYR A 21 -7.08 -11.13 15.33
N LEU A 22 -8.10 -11.37 16.14
CA LEU A 22 -8.03 -12.36 17.23
C LEU A 22 -7.78 -13.77 16.70
N SER A 23 -8.46 -14.16 15.63
CA SER A 23 -8.26 -15.45 14.98
C SER A 23 -6.82 -15.60 14.45
N GLU A 24 -6.25 -14.53 13.88
CA GLU A 24 -4.85 -14.53 13.42
C GLU A 24 -3.86 -14.63 14.60
N ILE A 25 -4.14 -13.91 15.69
CA ILE A 25 -3.33 -13.95 16.92
C ILE A 25 -3.32 -15.36 17.51
N GLU A 26 -4.49 -15.99 17.67
CA GLU A 26 -4.57 -17.36 18.17
C GLU A 26 -3.78 -18.33 17.30
N ARG A 27 -4.00 -18.27 15.99
CA ARG A 27 -3.36 -19.15 15.01
C ARG A 27 -1.83 -19.02 15.02
N LYS A 28 -1.30 -17.79 15.13
CA LYS A 28 0.13 -17.51 15.00
C LYS A 28 0.90 -17.55 16.31
N LEU A 29 0.28 -17.12 17.41
CA LEU A 29 0.95 -17.01 18.69
C LEU A 29 0.63 -18.15 19.64
N GLY A 30 -0.39 -18.98 19.34
CA GLY A 30 -0.84 -20.08 20.21
C GLY A 30 -1.35 -19.61 21.56
N VAL A 31 -1.80 -18.36 21.67
CA VAL A 31 -2.35 -17.79 22.89
C VAL A 31 -3.89 -17.84 22.84
N PRO A 32 -4.57 -18.08 23.98
CA PRO A 32 -6.02 -18.09 24.01
C PRO A 32 -6.60 -16.72 23.66
N ALA A 33 -7.77 -16.70 23.04
CA ALA A 33 -8.47 -15.47 22.68
C ALA A 33 -8.69 -14.59 23.93
N LEU A 34 -8.58 -13.27 23.70
CA LEU A 34 -8.86 -12.24 24.72
C LEU A 34 -10.35 -12.15 25.13
N GLY A 35 -11.19 -13.10 24.72
CA GLY A 35 -12.63 -12.98 24.78
C GLY A 35 -13.17 -12.06 23.68
N LYS A 36 -14.38 -11.53 23.85
CA LYS A 36 -14.97 -10.64 22.86
C LYS A 36 -14.35 -9.24 22.94
N VAL A 37 -13.55 -8.88 21.94
CA VAL A 37 -12.95 -7.55 21.79
C VAL A 37 -13.61 -6.85 20.60
N THR A 38 -13.98 -5.59 20.78
CA THR A 38 -14.69 -4.82 19.75
C THR A 38 -13.92 -3.57 19.31
N ARG A 39 -12.76 -3.29 19.92
CA ARG A 39 -11.92 -2.13 19.62
C ARG A 39 -10.51 -2.59 19.26
N PHE A 40 -10.01 -2.06 18.18
CA PHE A 40 -8.64 -2.33 17.73
C PHE A 40 -7.59 -1.90 18.77
N SER A 41 -7.84 -0.81 19.48
CA SER A 41 -6.94 -0.34 20.55
C SER A 41 -6.67 -1.41 21.62
N ASP A 42 -7.67 -2.21 21.97
CA ASP A 42 -7.51 -3.25 22.99
C ASP A 42 -6.61 -4.40 22.48
N ILE A 43 -6.74 -4.76 21.20
CA ILE A 43 -5.84 -5.71 20.53
C ILE A 43 -4.43 -5.16 20.46
N PHE A 44 -4.28 -3.89 20.06
CA PHE A 44 -2.98 -3.26 19.94
C PHE A 44 -2.28 -3.15 21.29
N GLU A 45 -3.01 -2.77 22.35
CA GLU A 45 -2.47 -2.74 23.70
C GLU A 45 -2.04 -4.13 24.20
N TYR A 46 -2.84 -5.15 23.94
CA TYR A 46 -2.49 -6.52 24.25
C TYR A 46 -1.18 -6.96 23.57
N LEU A 47 -1.04 -6.70 22.28
CA LEU A 47 0.17 -7.04 21.53
C LEU A 47 1.39 -6.24 22.02
N MET A 48 1.21 -4.97 22.39
CA MET A 48 2.28 -4.16 22.98
C MET A 48 2.72 -4.69 24.35
N LYS A 49 1.79 -5.13 25.21
CA LYS A 49 2.09 -5.79 26.48
C LYS A 49 2.83 -7.11 26.27
N LEU A 50 2.35 -7.94 25.35
CA LEU A 50 2.98 -9.21 25.00
C LEU A 50 4.41 -9.00 24.48
N SER A 51 4.63 -7.94 23.71
CA SER A 51 5.95 -7.62 23.15
C SER A 51 6.97 -7.12 24.19
N VAL A 52 6.56 -6.83 25.41
CA VAL A 52 7.49 -6.60 26.53
C VAL A 52 8.20 -7.88 26.96
N GLU A 53 7.51 -9.03 26.84
CA GLU A 53 8.02 -10.33 27.28
C GLU A 53 8.73 -11.10 26.16
N ARG A 54 8.30 -10.93 24.91
CA ARG A 54 8.85 -11.62 23.74
C ARG A 54 8.74 -10.76 22.49
N PRO A 55 9.69 -10.84 21.53
CA PRO A 55 9.59 -10.11 20.27
C PRO A 55 8.33 -10.46 19.50
N VAL A 56 7.68 -9.45 18.91
CA VAL A 56 6.50 -9.58 18.05
C VAL A 56 6.65 -8.66 16.85
N THR A 57 6.51 -9.19 15.65
CA THR A 57 6.36 -8.38 14.43
C THR A 57 4.89 -8.31 14.03
N LEU A 58 4.35 -7.08 14.00
CA LEU A 58 3.00 -6.79 13.54
C LEU A 58 3.07 -6.01 12.23
N PHE A 59 2.49 -6.57 11.17
CA PHE A 59 2.32 -5.95 9.89
C PHE A 59 0.85 -5.55 9.70
N ILE A 60 0.58 -4.27 9.41
CA ILE A 60 -0.77 -3.77 9.16
C ILE A 60 -0.83 -3.19 7.75
N ASP A 61 -1.61 -3.82 6.88
CA ASP A 61 -1.80 -3.41 5.49
C ASP A 61 -3.09 -2.60 5.32
N GLU A 62 -3.10 -1.70 4.33
CA GLU A 62 -4.15 -0.70 4.09
C GLU A 62 -4.45 0.15 5.33
N PHE A 63 -3.39 0.51 6.07
CA PHE A 63 -3.47 1.22 7.36
C PHE A 63 -4.30 2.50 7.30
N GLN A 64 -4.32 3.20 6.16
CA GLN A 64 -5.11 4.41 5.96
C GLN A 64 -6.63 4.16 6.03
N ASP A 65 -7.09 2.94 5.79
CA ASP A 65 -8.53 2.64 5.82
C ASP A 65 -9.13 2.68 7.24
N PHE A 66 -8.31 2.61 8.28
CA PHE A 66 -8.77 2.92 9.65
C PHE A 66 -9.38 4.32 9.77
N PHE A 67 -8.94 5.29 8.96
CA PHE A 67 -9.53 6.63 8.95
C PHE A 67 -11.03 6.64 8.61
N ARG A 68 -11.47 5.68 7.81
CA ARG A 68 -12.89 5.55 7.42
C ARG A 68 -13.69 4.74 8.43
N ILE A 69 -13.03 3.83 9.13
CA ILE A 69 -13.66 2.93 10.11
C ILE A 69 -13.85 3.67 11.43
N ASN A 70 -12.76 4.14 12.00
CA ASN A 70 -12.75 4.86 13.26
C ASN A 70 -11.47 5.69 13.38
N LYS A 71 -11.58 7.02 13.21
CA LYS A 71 -10.43 7.94 13.28
C LYS A 71 -9.73 7.95 14.64
N SER A 72 -10.42 7.58 15.72
CA SER A 72 -9.83 7.56 17.06
C SER A 72 -8.75 6.51 17.21
N ILE A 73 -8.70 5.50 16.33
CA ILE A 73 -7.68 4.44 16.35
C ILE A 73 -6.27 5.04 16.35
N TYR A 74 -6.00 6.07 15.53
CA TYR A 74 -4.66 6.66 15.47
C TYR A 74 -4.24 7.33 16.79
N SER A 75 -5.15 8.03 17.45
CA SER A 75 -4.88 8.66 18.75
C SER A 75 -4.78 7.65 19.89
N GLU A 76 -5.53 6.57 19.81
CA GLU A 76 -5.44 5.46 20.75
C GLU A 76 -4.14 4.69 20.58
N MET A 77 -3.76 4.38 19.34
CA MET A 77 -2.44 3.79 19.03
C MET A 77 -1.29 4.69 19.51
N GLN A 78 -1.39 5.99 19.29
CA GLN A 78 -0.43 6.97 19.80
C GLN A 78 -0.24 6.81 21.31
N LYS A 79 -1.34 6.87 22.06
CA LYS A 79 -1.30 6.77 23.53
C LYS A 79 -0.66 5.45 23.98
N ILE A 80 -1.05 4.34 23.38
CA ILE A 80 -0.53 3.02 23.72
C ILE A 80 0.96 2.93 23.36
N TRP A 81 1.35 3.39 22.17
CA TRP A 81 2.73 3.42 21.72
C TRP A 81 3.61 4.22 22.70
N ASP A 82 3.18 5.42 23.05
CA ASP A 82 3.94 6.29 23.96
C ASP A 82 4.15 5.67 25.35
N ILE A 83 3.24 4.78 25.81
CA ILE A 83 3.39 4.05 27.08
C ILE A 83 4.39 2.90 26.98
N TYR A 84 4.42 2.16 25.87
CA TYR A 84 5.10 0.86 25.80
C TYR A 84 6.38 0.87 24.96
N HIS A 85 6.56 1.78 23.97
CA HIS A 85 7.60 1.69 22.96
C HIS A 85 9.05 1.59 23.49
N THR A 86 9.33 2.11 24.69
CA THR A 86 10.68 2.07 25.28
C THR A 86 11.06 0.71 25.88
N ARG A 87 10.07 -0.15 26.15
CA ARG A 87 10.27 -1.45 26.79
C ARG A 87 9.73 -2.62 25.98
N ALA A 88 8.94 -2.34 24.97
CA ALA A 88 8.36 -3.35 24.09
C ALA A 88 9.35 -3.71 22.97
N HIS A 89 9.44 -5.01 22.67
CA HIS A 89 10.18 -5.55 21.53
C HIS A 89 9.23 -5.71 20.33
N MET A 90 8.49 -4.62 20.01
CA MET A 90 7.52 -4.59 18.91
C MET A 90 8.18 -4.04 17.65
N ASN A 91 8.18 -4.85 16.58
CA ASN A 91 8.45 -4.39 15.24
C ASN A 91 7.11 -4.11 14.54
N LEU A 92 6.69 -2.85 14.51
CA LEU A 92 5.44 -2.43 13.87
C LEU A 92 5.73 -1.93 12.46
N VAL A 93 5.20 -2.64 11.47
CA VAL A 93 5.26 -2.25 10.05
C VAL A 93 3.86 -1.90 9.58
N VAL A 94 3.67 -0.69 9.08
CA VAL A 94 2.39 -0.27 8.50
C VAL A 94 2.58 0.15 7.05
N CYS A 95 1.71 -0.30 6.17
CA CYS A 95 1.72 0.11 4.78
C CYS A 95 0.32 0.54 4.30
N GLY A 96 0.30 1.23 3.20
CA GLY A 96 -0.93 1.69 2.55
C GLY A 96 -0.69 2.13 1.13
N SER A 97 -1.71 1.96 0.30
CA SER A 97 -1.67 2.25 -1.13
C SER A 97 -1.89 3.73 -1.46
N ILE A 98 -2.55 4.49 -0.57
CA ILE A 98 -2.89 5.91 -0.80
C ILE A 98 -1.81 6.79 -0.21
N PHE A 99 -0.89 7.26 -1.07
CA PHE A 99 0.28 8.04 -0.66
C PHE A 99 -0.08 9.32 0.12
N SER A 100 -1.07 10.06 -0.35
CA SER A 100 -1.50 11.32 0.29
C SER A 100 -2.01 11.09 1.72
N MET A 101 -2.76 10.01 1.95
CA MET A 101 -3.27 9.64 3.27
C MET A 101 -2.15 9.17 4.20
N MET A 102 -1.24 8.31 3.73
CA MET A 102 -0.09 7.85 4.51
C MET A 102 0.84 9.02 4.86
N ALA A 103 1.08 9.93 3.91
CA ALA A 103 1.83 11.15 4.17
C ALA A 103 1.16 12.03 5.23
N LYS A 104 -0.17 12.18 5.18
CA LYS A 104 -0.92 12.92 6.20
C LYS A 104 -0.74 12.27 7.57
N ILE A 105 -0.99 10.98 7.73
CA ILE A 105 -0.92 10.26 9.02
C ILE A 105 0.43 10.42 9.71
N PHE A 106 1.55 10.37 8.95
CA PHE A 106 2.90 10.31 9.53
C PHE A 106 3.71 11.62 9.40
N LYS A 107 3.37 12.53 8.49
CA LYS A 107 4.14 13.75 8.21
C LYS A 107 3.41 15.05 8.63
N ASP A 108 2.10 15.03 8.80
CA ASP A 108 1.37 16.20 9.28
C ASP A 108 1.52 16.33 10.81
N LYS A 109 2.03 17.48 11.26
CA LYS A 109 2.25 17.80 12.68
C LYS A 109 0.99 17.77 13.53
N LYS A 110 -0.19 17.84 12.91
CA LYS A 110 -1.48 17.81 13.59
C LYS A 110 -2.02 16.39 13.83
N GLU A 111 -1.42 15.40 13.19
CA GLU A 111 -1.89 14.02 13.28
C GLU A 111 -1.23 13.26 14.44
N PRO A 112 -1.97 12.35 15.09
CA PRO A 112 -1.51 11.67 16.31
C PRO A 112 -0.20 10.89 16.13
N LEU A 113 0.01 10.24 14.97
CA LEU A 113 1.17 9.40 14.71
C LEU A 113 2.36 10.16 14.11
N TYR A 114 2.27 11.50 14.03
CA TYR A 114 3.38 12.32 13.56
C TYR A 114 4.67 12.03 14.32
N ASN A 115 5.76 11.83 13.59
CA ASN A 115 7.12 11.63 14.11
C ASN A 115 7.29 10.43 15.06
N ARG A 116 6.41 9.41 14.98
CA ARG A 116 6.54 8.15 15.74
C ARG A 116 7.15 7.01 14.93
N GLN A 117 7.31 7.20 13.64
CA GLN A 117 8.02 6.25 12.78
C GLN A 117 9.54 6.34 13.00
N THR A 118 10.20 5.20 13.08
CA THR A 118 11.67 5.10 13.08
C THR A 118 12.22 5.07 11.67
N ARG A 119 11.42 4.61 10.70
CA ARG A 119 11.80 4.53 9.28
C ARG A 119 10.57 4.76 8.40
N LEU A 120 10.75 5.55 7.36
CA LEU A 120 9.76 5.72 6.29
C LEU A 120 10.36 5.14 5.00
N MET A 121 9.65 4.19 4.40
CA MET A 121 10.03 3.57 3.13
C MET A 121 9.00 3.92 2.06
N THR A 122 9.50 4.29 0.89
CA THR A 122 8.66 4.45 -0.30
C THR A 122 9.08 3.38 -1.30
N VAL A 123 8.17 2.47 -1.61
CA VAL A 123 8.37 1.50 -2.70
C VAL A 123 8.27 2.27 -4.01
N ARG A 124 9.38 2.34 -4.73
CA ARG A 124 9.46 3.06 -6.01
C ARG A 124 9.14 2.11 -7.16
N PRO A 125 8.58 2.61 -8.26
CA PRO A 125 8.51 1.86 -9.52
C PRO A 125 9.90 1.40 -9.98
N PHE A 126 9.95 0.38 -10.83
CA PHE A 126 11.18 -0.09 -11.44
C PHE A 126 11.83 0.99 -12.31
N GLY A 127 13.13 1.19 -12.13
CA GLY A 127 13.92 2.03 -13.02
C GLY A 127 14.15 1.35 -14.39
N PRO A 128 14.66 2.12 -15.38
CA PRO A 128 14.97 1.58 -16.71
C PRO A 128 15.90 0.36 -16.69
N GLU A 129 16.82 0.29 -15.70
CA GLU A 129 17.78 -0.81 -15.54
C GLU A 129 17.04 -2.13 -15.27
N VAL A 130 16.11 -2.14 -14.33
CA VAL A 130 15.32 -3.33 -13.98
C VAL A 130 14.43 -3.72 -15.15
N LEU A 131 13.81 -2.76 -15.84
CA LEU A 131 13.00 -3.05 -17.03
C LEU A 131 13.83 -3.63 -18.18
N LYS A 132 15.10 -3.21 -18.31
CA LYS A 132 16.04 -3.79 -19.26
C LYS A 132 16.36 -5.24 -18.93
N GLU A 133 16.59 -5.57 -17.66
CA GLU A 133 16.80 -6.95 -17.21
C GLU A 133 15.58 -7.81 -17.52
N ILE A 134 14.38 -7.34 -17.17
CA ILE A 134 13.11 -8.04 -17.48
C ILE A 134 12.96 -8.26 -19.00
N LEU A 135 13.15 -7.23 -19.82
CA LEU A 135 13.06 -7.39 -21.27
C LEU A 135 14.12 -8.34 -21.81
N SER A 136 15.35 -8.33 -21.30
CA SER A 136 16.40 -9.26 -21.72
C SER A 136 16.04 -10.72 -21.46
N GLU A 137 15.26 -10.98 -20.40
CA GLU A 137 14.79 -12.33 -20.06
C GLU A 137 13.62 -12.78 -20.94
N TYR A 138 12.63 -11.91 -21.15
CA TYR A 138 11.39 -12.28 -21.85
C TYR A 138 11.38 -11.98 -23.36
N ASN A 139 12.29 -11.16 -23.84
CA ASN A 139 12.49 -10.80 -25.25
C ASN A 139 13.95 -10.42 -25.48
N PRO A 140 14.87 -11.40 -25.61
CA PRO A 140 16.32 -11.12 -25.75
C PRO A 140 16.68 -10.20 -26.93
N ASP A 141 15.85 -10.18 -27.97
CA ASP A 141 16.04 -9.36 -29.19
C ASP A 141 15.36 -7.98 -29.12
N TYR A 142 14.95 -7.54 -27.90
CA TYR A 142 14.28 -6.25 -27.73
C TYR A 142 15.13 -5.06 -28.23
N LYS A 143 14.46 -4.04 -28.70
CA LYS A 143 15.08 -2.78 -29.17
C LYS A 143 14.90 -1.66 -28.15
N ALA A 144 15.68 -0.60 -28.29
CA ALA A 144 15.57 0.58 -27.45
C ALA A 144 14.14 1.17 -27.42
N ASP A 145 13.44 1.12 -28.57
CA ASP A 145 12.02 1.55 -28.67
C ASP A 145 11.07 0.68 -27.85
N ASP A 146 11.37 -0.61 -27.67
CA ASP A 146 10.55 -1.52 -26.85
C ASP A 146 10.70 -1.19 -25.38
N LEU A 147 11.94 -0.94 -24.92
CA LEU A 147 12.22 -0.49 -23.55
C LEU A 147 11.56 0.87 -23.27
N LEU A 148 11.68 1.81 -24.20
CA LEU A 148 11.05 3.13 -24.07
C LEU A 148 9.52 3.01 -23.99
N ALA A 149 8.92 2.17 -24.82
CA ALA A 149 7.48 1.93 -24.78
C ALA A 149 7.06 1.30 -23.44
N LEU A 150 7.76 0.24 -22.99
CA LEU A 150 7.47 -0.41 -21.71
C LEU A 150 7.52 0.61 -20.57
N PHE A 151 8.59 1.41 -20.48
CA PHE A 151 8.73 2.43 -19.43
C PHE A 151 7.66 3.51 -19.55
N SER A 152 7.39 4.03 -20.76
CA SER A 152 6.42 5.13 -20.96
C SER A 152 5.00 4.75 -20.59
N PHE A 153 4.58 3.52 -20.86
CA PHE A 153 3.22 3.06 -20.58
C PHE A 153 3.02 2.49 -19.17
N THR A 154 4.07 1.97 -18.54
CA THR A 154 3.97 1.38 -17.20
C THR A 154 4.45 2.30 -16.09
N GLY A 155 5.26 3.33 -16.42
CA GLY A 155 5.98 4.12 -15.44
C GLY A 155 6.89 3.27 -14.53
N GLY A 156 7.18 2.02 -14.92
CA GLY A 156 7.90 1.05 -14.10
C GLY A 156 7.08 0.43 -12.97
N VAL A 157 5.77 0.66 -12.92
CA VAL A 157 4.90 0.04 -11.90
C VAL A 157 4.85 -1.47 -12.13
N ALA A 158 5.29 -2.25 -11.12
CA ALA A 158 5.48 -3.70 -11.22
C ALA A 158 4.24 -4.44 -11.76
N LYS A 159 3.04 -4.09 -11.28
CA LYS A 159 1.76 -4.65 -11.75
C LYS A 159 1.59 -4.50 -13.27
N TYR A 160 1.85 -3.31 -13.81
CA TYR A 160 1.65 -3.04 -15.24
C TYR A 160 2.73 -3.71 -16.09
N VAL A 161 3.97 -3.72 -15.59
CA VAL A 161 5.06 -4.46 -16.25
C VAL A 161 4.71 -5.94 -16.34
N GLN A 162 4.29 -6.54 -15.23
CA GLN A 162 3.87 -7.94 -15.18
C GLN A 162 2.74 -8.24 -16.18
N LEU A 163 1.67 -7.42 -16.18
CA LEU A 163 0.53 -7.62 -17.11
C LEU A 163 0.95 -7.64 -18.58
N LEU A 164 1.88 -6.76 -18.98
CA LEU A 164 2.39 -6.72 -20.35
C LEU A 164 3.29 -7.90 -20.65
N VAL A 165 4.18 -8.27 -19.74
CA VAL A 165 5.11 -9.40 -19.90
C VAL A 165 4.35 -10.72 -19.94
N ASP A 166 3.42 -10.98 -19.02
CA ASP A 166 2.62 -12.20 -18.96
C ASP A 166 1.75 -12.39 -20.22
N SER A 167 1.32 -11.27 -20.83
CA SER A 167 0.59 -11.30 -22.13
C SER A 167 1.49 -11.44 -23.35
N GLY A 168 2.81 -11.50 -23.18
CA GLY A 168 3.79 -11.52 -24.28
C GLY A 168 3.90 -10.20 -25.04
N ALA A 169 3.40 -9.09 -24.46
CA ALA A 169 3.48 -7.75 -25.04
C ALA A 169 4.83 -7.09 -24.69
N THR A 170 5.92 -7.61 -25.24
CA THR A 170 7.31 -7.19 -24.98
C THR A 170 7.93 -6.36 -26.11
N THR A 171 7.18 -6.04 -27.17
CA THR A 171 7.61 -5.11 -28.21
C THR A 171 6.70 -3.90 -28.25
N LYS A 172 7.21 -2.74 -28.71
CA LYS A 172 6.46 -1.49 -28.84
C LYS A 172 5.09 -1.69 -29.49
N THR A 173 5.05 -2.38 -30.61
CA THR A 173 3.81 -2.66 -31.34
C THR A 173 2.83 -3.50 -30.52
N LYS A 174 3.32 -4.57 -29.88
CA LYS A 174 2.47 -5.43 -29.04
C LYS A 174 1.97 -4.70 -27.80
N ILE A 175 2.82 -3.88 -27.16
CA ILE A 175 2.46 -3.05 -26.00
C ILE A 175 1.33 -2.10 -26.37
N ILE A 176 1.48 -1.33 -27.45
CA ILE A 176 0.46 -0.38 -27.91
C ILE A 176 -0.84 -1.12 -28.21
N ASN A 177 -0.79 -2.20 -28.99
CA ASN A 177 -1.97 -2.99 -29.31
C ASN A 177 -2.67 -3.55 -28.07
N HIS A 178 -1.92 -3.99 -27.06
CA HIS A 178 -2.49 -4.50 -25.80
C HIS A 178 -3.20 -3.40 -25.00
N ILE A 179 -2.61 -2.21 -24.94
CA ILE A 179 -3.14 -1.09 -24.13
C ILE A 179 -4.40 -0.47 -24.76
N VAL A 180 -4.45 -0.34 -26.09
CA VAL A 180 -5.59 0.31 -26.79
C VAL A 180 -6.79 -0.61 -27.03
N ARG A 181 -6.73 -1.88 -26.67
CA ARG A 181 -7.87 -2.80 -26.80
C ARG A 181 -9.02 -2.32 -25.92
N ALA A 182 -10.24 -2.49 -26.41
CA ALA A 182 -11.46 -2.05 -25.70
C ALA A 182 -11.64 -2.76 -24.33
N ASP A 183 -11.12 -3.98 -24.20
CA ASP A 183 -11.14 -4.81 -22.98
C ASP A 183 -9.88 -4.62 -22.10
N SER A 184 -9.01 -3.69 -22.45
CA SER A 184 -7.75 -3.47 -21.72
C SER A 184 -8.01 -2.80 -20.35
N VAL A 185 -7.40 -3.37 -19.31
CA VAL A 185 -7.43 -2.81 -17.95
C VAL A 185 -6.80 -1.40 -17.89
N PHE A 186 -5.89 -1.08 -18.80
CA PHE A 186 -5.20 0.22 -18.83
C PHE A 186 -6.13 1.40 -19.17
N ILE A 187 -7.23 1.17 -19.89
CA ILE A 187 -8.14 2.25 -20.31
C ILE A 187 -8.80 2.95 -19.10
N GLY A 188 -9.18 2.18 -18.09
CA GLY A 188 -9.86 2.71 -16.89
C GLY A 188 -8.93 3.05 -15.74
N GLU A 189 -7.73 2.50 -15.74
CA GLU A 189 -6.82 2.51 -14.59
C GLU A 189 -6.39 3.92 -14.18
N GLY A 190 -6.01 4.77 -15.13
CA GLY A 190 -5.59 6.15 -14.82
C GLY A 190 -6.68 6.97 -14.12
N LYS A 191 -7.95 6.77 -14.49
CA LYS A 191 -9.07 7.41 -13.82
C LYS A 191 -9.30 6.81 -12.44
N ALA A 192 -9.19 5.49 -12.29
CA ALA A 192 -9.34 4.80 -11.02
C ALA A 192 -8.32 5.28 -9.99
N VAL A 193 -7.03 5.35 -10.36
CA VAL A 193 -5.96 5.88 -9.51
C VAL A 193 -6.21 7.32 -9.08
N LEU A 194 -6.67 8.19 -10.00
CA LEU A 194 -7.01 9.57 -9.64
C LEU A 194 -8.19 9.66 -8.65
N ILE A 195 -9.20 8.81 -8.80
CA ILE A 195 -10.33 8.76 -7.86
C ILE A 195 -9.86 8.28 -6.48
N GLU A 196 -8.97 7.31 -6.43
CA GLU A 196 -8.44 6.76 -5.20
C GLU A 196 -7.61 7.79 -4.42
N GLU A 197 -6.72 8.52 -5.11
CA GLU A 197 -5.86 9.55 -4.49
C GLU A 197 -6.59 10.84 -4.15
N PHE A 198 -7.47 11.32 -5.03
CA PHE A 198 -8.06 12.67 -4.93
C PHE A 198 -9.58 12.67 -4.67
N GLY A 199 -10.21 11.52 -4.61
CA GLY A 199 -11.62 11.39 -4.31
C GLY A 199 -12.51 12.21 -5.26
N LYS A 200 -13.30 13.13 -4.70
CA LYS A 200 -14.24 13.98 -5.48
C LYS A 200 -13.54 14.97 -6.42
N ASP A 201 -12.30 15.32 -6.12
CA ASP A 201 -11.54 16.34 -6.87
C ASP A 201 -10.79 15.74 -8.08
N TYR A 202 -10.91 14.43 -8.33
CA TYR A 202 -10.24 13.74 -9.44
C TYR A 202 -10.47 14.40 -10.81
N GLY A 203 -11.63 15.02 -11.03
CA GLY A 203 -11.98 15.67 -12.30
C GLY A 203 -11.08 16.84 -12.68
N VAL A 204 -10.60 17.59 -11.68
CA VAL A 204 -9.64 18.69 -11.88
C VAL A 204 -8.30 18.13 -12.37
N TYR A 205 -7.78 17.12 -11.69
CA TYR A 205 -6.50 16.48 -12.06
C TYR A 205 -6.58 15.78 -13.41
N PHE A 206 -7.70 15.11 -13.69
CA PHE A 206 -7.92 14.49 -15.00
C PHE A 206 -7.95 15.53 -16.13
N SER A 207 -8.55 16.70 -15.90
CA SER A 207 -8.59 17.79 -16.87
C SER A 207 -7.20 18.36 -17.16
N ILE A 208 -6.36 18.51 -16.11
CA ILE A 208 -4.96 18.95 -16.23
C ILE A 208 -4.17 17.95 -17.06
N LEU A 209 -4.23 16.66 -16.74
CA LEU A 209 -3.54 15.61 -17.50
C LEU A 209 -4.01 15.55 -18.95
N SER A 210 -5.31 15.71 -19.20
CA SER A 210 -5.86 15.76 -20.55
C SER A 210 -5.37 16.97 -21.34
N ALA A 211 -5.19 18.12 -20.69
CA ALA A 211 -4.64 19.32 -21.32
C ALA A 211 -3.17 19.13 -21.70
N ILE A 212 -2.36 18.54 -20.79
CA ILE A 212 -0.95 18.20 -21.04
C ILE A 212 -0.84 17.21 -22.21
N ALA A 213 -1.65 16.15 -22.21
CA ALA A 213 -1.66 15.15 -23.29
C ALA A 213 -2.01 15.74 -24.66
N ARG A 214 -2.77 16.85 -24.70
CA ARG A 214 -3.08 17.63 -25.92
C ARG A 214 -2.02 18.66 -26.27
N GLY A 215 -0.86 18.67 -25.59
CA GLY A 215 0.24 19.59 -25.84
C GLY A 215 0.05 21.01 -25.29
N LYS A 216 -0.91 21.23 -24.38
CA LYS A 216 -1.03 22.53 -23.70
C LYS A 216 0.00 22.61 -22.58
N THR A 217 0.88 23.63 -22.66
CA THR A 217 2.01 23.84 -21.73
C THR A 217 1.83 25.07 -20.83
N SER A 218 0.75 25.82 -20.98
CA SER A 218 0.41 27.01 -20.19
C SER A 218 -1.12 27.14 -20.07
#